data_113b4de9a4443fd03b5bdad7d4b4c130
#
_entry.id   113b4de9a4443fd03b5bdad7d4b4c130
#
_cell.length_a   1.000
_cell.length_b   1.000
_cell.length_c   1.000
_cell.angle_alpha   90.00
_cell.angle_beta   90.00
_cell.angle_gamma   90.00
#
_symmetry.space_group_name_H-M   'P 1'
#
loop_
_entity.id
_entity.type
_entity.pdbx_description
1 polymer ?
#
loop_
_entity_poly.entity_id
_entity_poly.type
_entity_poly.pdbx_seq_one_letter_code
_entity_poly.pdbx_strand_id
1 'polypeptide(L)'
;GNTVQAELQKAATRLFCTACGITGCSRTDSGVHALEYAAVLEEHGTSVIPEEAVPRAMNTYLPQDISVFRSETVPDDFSIRRHVVGKEYLYLIWNGEHRNPFYTDRALFYPRELDMEKISAALPHFLGTHDFRAFMASGSEIAETTRTITDIRAEREGDFVRMFVSADGFLYNMVRIIVGTLLEVSEGRLSAADLPSVIAGGKRESAGRTAPPEGLYLHRVFLRR
;
A
#
# COMPACT_ATOMS: atom_id res chain seq x y z
N GLY A 1 6.41 -7.87 -18.59
CA GLY A 1 5.01 -7.60 -18.22
C GLY A 1 4.77 -6.09 -18.16
N ASN A 2 3.53 -5.68 -18.30
CA ASN A 2 3.17 -4.27 -18.22
C ASN A 2 3.13 -3.86 -16.72
N THR A 3 4.07 -3.00 -16.29
CA THR A 3 4.16 -2.53 -14.91
C THR A 3 4.25 -1.01 -14.89
N VAL A 4 3.79 -0.37 -13.80
CA VAL A 4 3.94 1.08 -13.60
C VAL A 4 5.39 1.52 -13.76
N GLN A 5 6.35 0.76 -13.21
CA GLN A 5 7.77 1.05 -13.37
C GLN A 5 8.20 1.04 -14.85
N ALA A 6 7.74 0.08 -15.64
CA ALA A 6 8.07 0.01 -17.07
C ALA A 6 7.47 1.20 -17.85
N GLU A 7 6.25 1.63 -17.53
CA GLU A 7 5.64 2.80 -18.17
C GLU A 7 6.35 4.10 -17.78
N LEU A 8 6.71 4.27 -16.50
CA LEU A 8 7.54 5.40 -16.05
C LEU A 8 8.89 5.43 -16.77
N GLN A 9 9.56 4.27 -16.89
CA GLN A 9 10.85 4.18 -17.58
C GLN A 9 10.76 4.52 -19.06
N LYS A 10 9.71 4.04 -19.75
CA LYS A 10 9.45 4.38 -21.16
C LYS A 10 9.21 5.89 -21.32
N ALA A 11 8.38 6.49 -20.48
CA ALA A 11 8.08 7.91 -20.50
C ALA A 11 9.35 8.76 -20.27
N ALA A 12 10.15 8.40 -19.26
CA ALA A 12 11.42 9.07 -18.97
C ALA A 12 12.41 8.95 -20.14
N THR A 13 12.59 7.74 -20.70
CA THR A 13 13.47 7.52 -21.85
C THR A 13 13.07 8.36 -23.05
N ARG A 14 11.77 8.52 -23.30
CA ARG A 14 11.26 9.41 -24.38
C ARG A 14 11.52 10.88 -24.07
N LEU A 15 11.29 11.31 -22.82
CA LEU A 15 11.45 12.70 -22.41
C LEU A 15 12.90 13.17 -22.46
N PHE A 16 13.83 12.36 -21.94
CA PHE A 16 15.25 12.71 -21.84
C PHE A 16 16.07 12.26 -23.06
N CYS A 17 15.45 11.54 -24.02
CA CYS A 17 16.12 11.00 -25.20
C CYS A 17 17.34 10.10 -24.88
N THR A 18 17.36 9.50 -23.71
CA THR A 18 18.42 8.60 -23.21
C THR A 18 17.82 7.50 -22.37
N ALA A 19 18.56 6.39 -22.19
CA ALA A 19 18.14 5.34 -21.29
C ALA A 19 18.08 5.87 -19.84
N CYS A 20 16.94 5.67 -19.18
CA CYS A 20 16.69 6.11 -17.81
C CYS A 20 16.46 4.91 -16.89
N GLY A 21 16.96 4.99 -15.66
CA GLY A 21 16.66 4.07 -14.57
C GLY A 21 15.47 4.57 -13.74
N ILE A 22 14.63 3.64 -13.24
CA ILE A 22 13.58 3.96 -12.27
C ILE A 22 13.70 3.02 -11.08
N THR A 23 13.91 3.59 -9.91
CA THR A 23 13.95 2.85 -8.64
C THR A 23 12.83 3.31 -7.72
N GLY A 24 11.87 2.42 -7.44
CA GLY A 24 10.72 2.72 -6.59
C GLY A 24 10.95 2.48 -5.11
N CYS A 25 10.19 3.17 -4.27
CA CYS A 25 10.23 3.06 -2.80
C CYS A 25 9.63 1.74 -2.26
N SER A 26 8.83 1.05 -3.05
CA SER A 26 8.08 -0.15 -2.63
C SER A 26 7.75 -1.02 -3.84
N ARG A 27 7.39 -2.28 -3.57
CA ARG A 27 6.66 -3.11 -4.52
C ARG A 27 5.18 -3.04 -4.17
N THR A 28 4.32 -2.98 -5.17
CA THR A 28 2.87 -3.12 -5.06
C THR A 28 2.44 -4.31 -5.91
N ASP A 29 1.49 -5.10 -5.39
CA ASP A 29 0.93 -6.23 -6.14
C ASP A 29 0.05 -5.74 -7.29
N SER A 30 -0.22 -6.63 -8.26
CA SER A 30 -1.20 -6.35 -9.31
C SER A 30 -2.57 -6.04 -8.72
N GLY A 31 -3.22 -4.99 -9.21
CA GLY A 31 -4.51 -4.51 -8.72
C GLY A 31 -4.45 -3.63 -7.47
N VAL A 32 -3.26 -3.40 -6.90
CA VAL A 32 -3.05 -2.46 -5.79
C VAL A 32 -2.79 -1.06 -6.35
N HIS A 33 -3.37 -0.05 -5.73
CA HIS A 33 -3.25 1.36 -6.11
C HIS A 33 -2.18 2.10 -5.30
N ALA A 34 -1.82 3.29 -5.75
CA ALA A 34 -1.02 4.22 -4.98
C ALA A 34 -1.57 5.64 -5.16
N LEU A 35 -1.85 6.33 -4.04
CA LEU A 35 -2.18 7.76 -4.03
C LEU A 35 -0.93 8.60 -3.97
N GLU A 36 0.09 8.09 -3.26
CA GLU A 36 1.41 8.68 -3.19
C GLU A 36 2.46 7.58 -3.35
N TYR A 37 3.35 7.75 -4.32
CA TYR A 37 4.44 6.82 -4.59
C TYR A 37 5.71 7.60 -4.93
N ALA A 38 6.80 7.30 -4.26
CA ALA A 38 8.08 7.93 -4.51
C ALA A 38 9.00 7.01 -5.32
N ALA A 39 9.65 7.57 -6.33
CA ALA A 39 10.65 6.87 -7.13
C ALA A 39 11.81 7.81 -7.45
N VAL A 40 13.01 7.25 -7.58
CA VAL A 40 14.17 7.93 -8.14
C VAL A 40 14.18 7.67 -9.64
N LEU A 41 14.31 8.73 -10.40
CA LEU A 41 14.64 8.71 -11.82
C LEU A 41 16.14 8.99 -11.97
N GLU A 42 16.86 8.04 -12.55
CA GLU A 42 18.27 8.20 -12.93
C GLU A 42 18.34 8.44 -14.43
N GLU A 43 18.83 9.62 -14.81
CA GLU A 43 19.06 9.98 -16.21
C GLU A 43 20.55 10.38 -16.39
N HIS A 44 21.13 10.07 -17.52
CA HIS A 44 22.51 10.30 -17.84
C HIS A 44 22.68 11.12 -19.13
N GLY A 45 21.63 11.83 -19.54
CA GLY A 45 21.62 12.66 -20.73
C GLY A 45 22.20 14.05 -20.50
N THR A 46 22.23 14.81 -21.59
CA THR A 46 22.64 16.23 -21.57
C THR A 46 21.44 17.18 -21.58
N SER A 47 20.22 16.62 -21.50
CA SER A 47 18.99 17.41 -21.54
C SER A 47 18.77 18.08 -20.19
N VAL A 48 18.70 19.41 -20.18
CA VAL A 48 18.40 20.17 -18.97
C VAL A 48 16.90 20.51 -18.97
N ILE A 49 16.12 19.71 -18.29
CA ILE A 49 14.70 20.01 -18.05
C ILE A 49 14.57 20.49 -16.60
N PRO A 50 14.02 21.69 -16.35
CA PRO A 50 13.78 22.16 -15.00
C PRO A 50 12.92 21.17 -14.20
N GLU A 51 13.29 20.93 -12.93
CA GLU A 51 12.63 19.91 -12.13
C GLU A 51 11.10 20.12 -12.04
N GLU A 52 10.63 21.35 -11.96
CA GLU A 52 9.22 21.71 -11.93
C GLU A 52 8.47 21.40 -13.24
N ALA A 53 9.20 21.28 -14.36
CA ALA A 53 8.61 20.94 -15.66
C ALA A 53 8.50 19.42 -15.91
N VAL A 54 9.29 18.61 -15.20
CA VAL A 54 9.35 17.16 -15.39
C VAL A 54 7.98 16.49 -15.21
N PRO A 55 7.16 16.80 -14.18
CA PRO A 55 5.85 16.14 -14.01
C PRO A 55 4.96 16.35 -15.23
N ARG A 56 4.82 17.60 -15.68
CA ARG A 56 3.98 17.92 -16.84
C ARG A 56 4.49 17.23 -18.11
N ALA A 57 5.79 17.24 -18.33
CA ALA A 57 6.41 16.63 -19.50
C ALA A 57 6.27 15.08 -19.47
N MET A 58 6.51 14.43 -18.33
CA MET A 58 6.32 12.99 -18.15
C MET A 58 4.89 12.56 -18.45
N ASN A 59 3.90 13.30 -17.95
CA ASN A 59 2.49 12.99 -18.11
C ASN A 59 2.00 13.02 -19.57
N THR A 60 2.74 13.64 -20.50
CA THR A 60 2.41 13.58 -21.94
C THR A 60 2.68 12.20 -22.55
N TYR A 61 3.52 11.39 -21.90
CA TYR A 61 3.93 10.07 -22.37
C TYR A 61 3.34 8.92 -21.54
N LEU A 62 2.73 9.24 -20.39
CA LEU A 62 2.15 8.23 -19.48
C LEU A 62 0.71 7.87 -19.88
N PRO A 63 0.27 6.64 -19.61
CA PRO A 63 -1.13 6.27 -19.75
C PRO A 63 -1.98 6.99 -18.68
N GLN A 64 -3.30 7.03 -18.89
CA GLN A 64 -4.23 7.84 -18.07
C GLN A 64 -4.33 7.40 -16.60
N ASP A 65 -3.93 6.19 -16.29
CA ASP A 65 -3.96 5.60 -14.94
C ASP A 65 -2.65 5.82 -14.15
N ILE A 66 -1.67 6.52 -14.74
CA ILE A 66 -0.41 6.89 -14.10
C ILE A 66 -0.19 8.40 -14.25
N SER A 67 0.08 9.08 -13.12
CA SER A 67 0.38 10.51 -13.12
C SER A 67 1.54 10.84 -12.21
N VAL A 68 2.48 11.64 -12.71
CA VAL A 68 3.55 12.28 -11.93
C VAL A 68 3.07 13.68 -11.54
N PHE A 69 3.09 14.02 -10.26
CA PHE A 69 2.58 15.29 -9.77
C PHE A 69 3.66 16.18 -9.11
N ARG A 70 4.82 15.62 -8.83
CA ARG A 70 5.96 16.34 -8.22
C ARG A 70 7.27 15.70 -8.64
N SER A 71 8.30 16.54 -8.78
CA SER A 71 9.70 16.12 -8.88
C SER A 71 10.59 17.10 -8.15
N GLU A 72 11.71 16.62 -7.68
CA GLU A 72 12.76 17.41 -7.05
C GLU A 72 14.12 16.75 -7.31
N THR A 73 15.14 17.57 -7.46
CA THR A 73 16.50 17.10 -7.65
C THR A 73 17.08 16.62 -6.32
N VAL A 74 17.72 15.47 -6.33
CA VAL A 74 18.36 14.86 -5.16
C VAL A 74 19.84 14.60 -5.45
N PRO A 75 20.70 14.49 -4.40
CA PRO A 75 22.11 14.11 -4.58
C PRO A 75 22.29 12.76 -5.26
N ASP A 76 23.40 12.54 -5.97
CA ASP A 76 23.69 11.31 -6.73
C ASP A 76 23.75 10.06 -5.84
N ASP A 77 24.11 10.20 -4.55
CA ASP A 77 24.14 9.12 -3.58
C ASP A 77 22.79 8.86 -2.88
N PHE A 78 21.74 9.59 -3.28
CA PHE A 78 20.41 9.42 -2.71
C PHE A 78 19.83 8.04 -3.02
N SER A 79 19.38 7.34 -2.01
CA SER A 79 18.69 6.06 -2.15
C SER A 79 17.30 6.11 -1.54
N ILE A 80 16.27 6.10 -2.37
CA ILE A 80 14.88 6.15 -1.92
C ILE A 80 14.59 5.08 -0.86
N ARG A 81 15.10 3.86 -1.03
CA ARG A 81 14.85 2.76 -0.10
C ARG A 81 15.47 2.97 1.28
N ARG A 82 16.60 3.69 1.37
CA ARG A 82 17.25 4.05 2.64
C ARG A 82 16.62 5.25 3.32
N HIS A 83 15.95 6.12 2.54
CA HIS A 83 15.29 7.31 3.07
C HIS A 83 13.84 7.06 3.48
N VAL A 84 13.21 5.98 3.03
CA VAL A 84 11.88 5.59 3.51
C VAL A 84 11.97 5.10 4.96
N VAL A 85 11.29 5.79 5.86
CA VAL A 85 11.22 5.45 7.30
C VAL A 85 9.89 4.82 7.71
N GLY A 86 8.91 4.83 6.82
CA GLY A 86 7.61 4.22 7.04
C GLY A 86 6.67 4.44 5.87
N LYS A 87 5.54 3.78 5.91
CA LYS A 87 4.46 3.89 4.93
C LYS A 87 3.12 3.79 5.61
N GLU A 88 2.12 4.43 5.02
CA GLU A 88 0.72 4.25 5.38
C GLU A 88 -0.03 3.66 4.19
N TYR A 89 -0.79 2.61 4.45
CA TYR A 89 -1.74 2.04 3.51
C TYR A 89 -3.17 2.38 3.92
N LEU A 90 -4.01 2.65 2.93
CA LEU A 90 -5.46 2.74 3.05
C LEU A 90 -6.07 1.50 2.40
N TYR A 91 -7.02 0.87 3.08
CA TYR A 91 -7.89 -0.11 2.46
C TYR A 91 -9.32 0.43 2.41
N LEU A 92 -9.87 0.54 1.20
CA LEU A 92 -11.20 1.11 0.94
C LEU A 92 -12.22 -0.01 0.74
N ILE A 93 -13.31 0.05 1.48
CA ILE A 93 -14.44 -0.88 1.40
C ILE A 93 -15.70 -0.09 1.06
N TRP A 94 -16.43 -0.52 0.04
CA TRP A 94 -17.80 -0.10 -0.23
C TRP A 94 -18.73 -1.09 0.49
N ASN A 95 -19.34 -0.62 1.58
CA ASN A 95 -20.20 -1.40 2.47
C ASN A 95 -21.67 -1.01 2.31
N GLY A 96 -22.09 -0.72 1.09
CA GLY A 96 -23.48 -0.47 0.74
C GLY A 96 -24.24 -1.75 0.42
N GLU A 97 -25.57 -1.66 0.38
CA GLU A 97 -26.45 -2.79 0.03
C GLU A 97 -26.18 -3.29 -1.40
N HIS A 98 -25.92 -2.38 -2.32
CA HIS A 98 -25.69 -2.66 -3.73
C HIS A 98 -24.31 -2.25 -4.18
N ARG A 99 -23.80 -2.89 -5.24
CA ARG A 99 -22.54 -2.50 -5.90
C ARG A 99 -22.65 -1.06 -6.42
N ASN A 100 -21.56 -0.32 -6.30
CA ASN A 100 -21.42 0.99 -6.89
C ASN A 100 -20.48 0.92 -8.09
N PRO A 101 -20.96 1.08 -9.34
CA PRO A 101 -20.13 0.96 -10.55
C PRO A 101 -18.95 1.93 -10.59
N PHE A 102 -19.04 3.10 -9.94
CA PHE A 102 -17.95 4.08 -9.89
C PHE A 102 -16.73 3.60 -9.10
N TYR A 103 -16.90 2.57 -8.26
CA TYR A 103 -15.85 2.00 -7.42
C TYR A 103 -15.45 0.58 -7.82
N THR A 104 -15.88 0.13 -9.01
CA THR A 104 -15.38 -1.11 -9.61
C THR A 104 -13.86 -1.04 -9.73
N ASP A 105 -13.16 -2.08 -9.27
CA ASP A 105 -11.70 -2.16 -9.21
C ASP A 105 -11.01 -1.05 -8.40
N ARG A 106 -11.77 -0.33 -7.54
CA ARG A 106 -11.28 0.78 -6.69
C ARG A 106 -11.62 0.64 -5.22
N ALA A 107 -12.55 -0.24 -4.87
CA ALA A 107 -12.91 -0.57 -3.50
C ALA A 107 -13.39 -2.01 -3.42
N LEU A 108 -13.16 -2.66 -2.29
CA LEU A 108 -13.79 -3.94 -2.01
C LEU A 108 -15.30 -3.74 -1.80
N PHE A 109 -16.13 -4.33 -2.65
CA PHE A 109 -17.56 -4.42 -2.36
C PHE A 109 -17.82 -5.47 -1.29
N TYR A 110 -18.42 -5.04 -0.18
CA TYR A 110 -18.73 -5.91 0.94
C TYR A 110 -20.17 -5.66 1.42
N PRO A 111 -21.16 -6.47 0.99
CA PRO A 111 -22.59 -6.20 1.24
C PRO A 111 -23.05 -6.55 2.66
N ARG A 112 -22.25 -7.32 3.42
CA ARG A 112 -22.58 -7.62 4.81
C ARG A 112 -22.25 -6.42 5.67
N GLU A 113 -23.16 -6.05 6.57
CA GLU A 113 -22.92 -4.98 7.52
C GLU A 113 -21.65 -5.22 8.34
N LEU A 114 -20.79 -4.22 8.41
CA LEU A 114 -19.56 -4.25 9.19
C LEU A 114 -19.82 -3.71 10.61
N ASP A 115 -19.53 -4.53 11.60
CA ASP A 115 -19.58 -4.17 13.01
C ASP A 115 -18.32 -3.36 13.38
N MET A 116 -18.47 -2.03 13.35
CA MET A 116 -17.35 -1.11 13.61
C MET A 116 -16.88 -1.16 15.07
N GLU A 117 -17.73 -1.55 16.02
CA GLU A 117 -17.35 -1.70 17.43
C GLU A 117 -16.39 -2.87 17.60
N LYS A 118 -16.71 -4.03 17.00
CA LYS A 118 -15.80 -5.19 17.01
C LYS A 118 -14.50 -4.90 16.29
N ILE A 119 -14.56 -4.23 15.13
CA ILE A 119 -13.35 -3.81 14.41
C ILE A 119 -12.50 -2.91 15.31
N SER A 120 -13.08 -1.86 15.90
CA SER A 120 -12.37 -0.92 16.78
C SER A 120 -11.76 -1.60 18.00
N ALA A 121 -12.42 -2.57 18.59
CA ALA A 121 -11.88 -3.37 19.70
C ALA A 121 -10.67 -4.22 19.29
N ALA A 122 -10.59 -4.61 18.02
CA ALA A 122 -9.50 -5.43 17.49
C ALA A 122 -8.23 -4.63 17.15
N LEU A 123 -8.37 -3.36 16.72
CA LEU A 123 -7.25 -2.55 16.22
C LEU A 123 -6.07 -2.43 17.20
N PRO A 124 -6.27 -2.17 18.51
CA PRO A 124 -5.16 -1.99 19.45
C PRO A 124 -4.19 -3.18 19.53
N HIS A 125 -4.66 -4.40 19.23
CA HIS A 125 -3.84 -5.60 19.31
C HIS A 125 -2.75 -5.68 18.22
N PHE A 126 -2.89 -4.91 17.15
CA PHE A 126 -1.90 -4.82 16.09
C PHE A 126 -0.83 -3.74 16.33
N LEU A 127 -1.08 -2.78 17.25
CA LEU A 127 -0.14 -1.69 17.52
C LEU A 127 1.14 -2.20 18.18
N GLY A 128 2.25 -1.55 17.83
CA GLY A 128 3.58 -1.86 18.37
C GLY A 128 4.37 -2.82 17.52
N THR A 129 5.42 -3.37 18.15
CA THR A 129 6.39 -4.25 17.49
C THR A 129 6.03 -5.72 17.75
N HIS A 130 5.76 -6.46 16.68
CA HIS A 130 5.38 -7.88 16.76
C HIS A 130 6.03 -8.68 15.63
N ASP A 131 6.15 -9.99 15.82
CA ASP A 131 6.38 -10.91 14.73
C ASP A 131 5.08 -11.11 13.95
N PHE A 132 4.98 -10.49 12.77
CA PHE A 132 3.80 -10.56 11.91
C PHE A 132 3.81 -11.74 10.93
N ARG A 133 4.53 -12.82 11.23
CA ARG A 133 4.59 -14.00 10.37
C ARG A 133 3.21 -14.58 10.03
N ALA A 134 2.26 -14.58 10.98
CA ALA A 134 0.88 -14.98 10.72
C ALA A 134 0.18 -14.13 9.65
N PHE A 135 0.66 -12.91 9.44
CA PHE A 135 0.11 -11.95 8.47
C PHE A 135 0.99 -11.83 7.21
N MET A 136 1.79 -12.83 6.91
CA MET A 136 2.60 -12.93 5.70
C MET A 136 2.06 -14.04 4.79
N ALA A 137 1.84 -13.72 3.51
CA ALA A 137 1.45 -14.72 2.53
C ALA A 137 2.62 -15.64 2.20
N SER A 138 2.32 -16.87 1.82
CA SER A 138 3.30 -17.85 1.33
C SER A 138 4.02 -17.35 0.07
N GLY A 139 5.24 -17.85 -0.16
CA GLY A 139 6.07 -17.45 -1.31
C GLY A 139 6.97 -16.26 -1.06
N SER A 140 7.04 -15.74 0.17
CA SER A 140 8.04 -14.75 0.59
C SER A 140 9.26 -15.45 1.17
N GLU A 141 10.47 -15.03 0.75
CA GLU A 141 11.75 -15.53 1.27
C GLU A 141 12.29 -14.67 2.43
N ILE A 142 11.48 -13.72 2.93
CA ILE A 142 11.88 -12.82 4.00
C ILE A 142 11.95 -13.59 5.31
N ALA A 143 13.15 -13.65 5.91
CA ALA A 143 13.39 -14.30 7.18
C ALA A 143 12.98 -13.43 8.39
N GLU A 144 13.21 -12.10 8.29
CA GLU A 144 12.86 -11.14 9.35
C GLU A 144 11.41 -10.68 9.18
N THR A 145 10.55 -11.14 10.09
CA THR A 145 9.09 -10.90 10.04
C THR A 145 8.60 -9.92 11.11
N THR A 146 9.51 -9.39 11.93
CA THR A 146 9.18 -8.35 12.92
C THR A 146 8.91 -7.03 12.21
N ARG A 147 7.78 -6.39 12.55
CA ARG A 147 7.41 -5.06 12.07
C ARG A 147 6.82 -4.24 13.21
N THR A 148 6.88 -2.93 13.06
CA THR A 148 6.29 -1.99 14.03
C THR A 148 5.14 -1.26 13.37
N ILE A 149 3.90 -1.57 13.76
CA ILE A 149 2.72 -0.80 13.39
C ILE A 149 2.64 0.41 14.32
N THR A 150 2.76 1.61 13.75
CA THR A 150 2.76 2.88 14.49
C THR A 150 1.39 3.51 14.60
N ASP A 151 0.50 3.21 13.64
CA ASP A 151 -0.90 3.64 13.66
C ASP A 151 -1.77 2.62 12.93
N ILE A 152 -2.95 2.38 13.46
CA ILE A 152 -4.00 1.60 12.79
C ILE A 152 -5.36 2.15 13.22
N ARG A 153 -6.21 2.49 12.24
CA ARG A 153 -7.53 3.05 12.50
C ARG A 153 -8.53 2.62 11.44
N ALA A 154 -9.80 2.62 11.80
CA ALA A 154 -10.91 2.36 10.90
C ALA A 154 -11.97 3.45 11.07
N GLU A 155 -12.49 3.96 9.97
CA GLU A 155 -13.44 5.05 9.91
C GLU A 155 -14.59 4.69 8.97
N ARG A 156 -15.82 5.05 9.37
CA ARG A 156 -17.00 4.91 8.50
C ARG A 156 -17.51 6.29 8.09
N GLU A 157 -17.71 6.47 6.80
CA GLU A 157 -18.34 7.65 6.23
C GLU A 157 -19.39 7.21 5.20
N GLY A 158 -20.67 7.27 5.59
CA GLY A 158 -21.74 6.68 4.79
C GLY A 158 -21.51 5.19 4.55
N ASP A 159 -21.55 4.79 3.27
CA ASP A 159 -21.29 3.41 2.85
C ASP A 159 -19.81 3.07 2.73
N PHE A 160 -18.92 4.03 2.95
CA PHE A 160 -17.48 3.74 2.96
C PHE A 160 -16.98 3.34 4.33
N VAL A 161 -16.16 2.30 4.35
CA VAL A 161 -15.28 1.99 5.46
C VAL A 161 -13.84 2.11 4.98
N ARG A 162 -13.07 2.95 5.67
CA ARG A 162 -11.65 3.20 5.41
C ARG A 162 -10.83 2.62 6.55
N MET A 163 -9.87 1.76 6.24
CA MET A 163 -8.93 1.20 7.21
C MET A 163 -7.53 1.67 6.86
N PHE A 164 -6.85 2.34 7.79
CA PHE A 164 -5.50 2.85 7.62
C PHE A 164 -4.54 2.04 8.48
N VAL A 165 -3.36 1.73 7.94
CA VAL A 165 -2.29 1.04 8.65
C VAL A 165 -0.96 1.72 8.31
N SER A 166 -0.28 2.25 9.33
CA SER A 166 1.05 2.84 9.22
C SER A 166 2.07 1.95 9.92
N ALA A 167 3.21 1.71 9.26
CA ALA A 167 4.29 0.88 9.82
C ALA A 167 5.66 1.29 9.25
N ASP A 168 6.73 0.84 9.91
CA ASP A 168 8.12 0.93 9.44
C ASP A 168 8.35 0.11 8.16
N GLY A 169 7.58 -0.95 7.96
CA GLY A 169 7.59 -1.80 6.78
C GLY A 169 6.44 -2.80 6.80
N PHE A 170 6.21 -3.45 5.66
CA PHE A 170 5.15 -4.44 5.52
C PHE A 170 5.68 -5.73 4.91
N LEU A 171 5.15 -6.85 5.36
CA LEU A 171 5.36 -8.16 4.77
C LEU A 171 4.46 -8.35 3.55
N TYR A 172 4.74 -9.39 2.78
CA TYR A 172 3.95 -9.72 1.59
C TYR A 172 2.49 -9.94 1.96
N ASN A 173 1.60 -9.16 1.35
CA ASN A 173 0.15 -9.12 1.60
C ASN A 173 -0.29 -8.75 3.04
N MET A 174 0.61 -8.25 3.89
CA MET A 174 0.34 -8.04 5.32
C MET A 174 -0.92 -7.21 5.58
N VAL A 175 -1.07 -6.05 4.97
CA VAL A 175 -2.24 -5.18 5.17
C VAL A 175 -3.52 -5.89 4.73
N ARG A 176 -3.50 -6.58 3.59
CA ARG A 176 -4.67 -7.31 3.08
C ARG A 176 -5.08 -8.45 4.00
N ILE A 177 -4.12 -9.11 4.68
CA ILE A 177 -4.40 -10.17 5.65
C ILE A 177 -4.95 -9.55 6.95
N ILE A 178 -4.40 -8.42 7.40
CA ILE A 178 -4.96 -7.68 8.56
C ILE A 178 -6.42 -7.30 8.28
N VAL A 179 -6.70 -6.71 7.12
CA VAL A 179 -8.07 -6.34 6.73
C VAL A 179 -8.98 -7.58 6.68
N GLY A 180 -8.54 -8.66 6.04
CA GLY A 180 -9.32 -9.90 6.01
C GLY A 180 -9.61 -10.47 7.41
N THR A 181 -8.66 -10.33 8.33
CA THR A 181 -8.82 -10.72 9.74
C THR A 181 -9.86 -9.83 10.44
N LEU A 182 -9.80 -8.51 10.22
CA LEU A 182 -10.78 -7.57 10.77
C LEU A 182 -12.20 -7.81 10.23
N LEU A 183 -12.33 -8.22 8.97
CA LEU A 183 -13.61 -8.63 8.41
C LEU A 183 -14.15 -9.88 9.11
N GLU A 184 -13.30 -10.84 9.44
CA GLU A 184 -13.71 -12.05 10.19
C GLU A 184 -14.07 -11.75 11.64
N VAL A 185 -13.38 -10.76 12.26
CA VAL A 185 -13.76 -10.24 13.59
C VAL A 185 -15.13 -9.59 13.54
N SER A 186 -15.38 -8.73 12.55
CA SER A 186 -16.68 -8.09 12.33
C SER A 186 -17.81 -9.10 12.19
N GLU A 187 -17.57 -10.19 11.47
CA GLU A 187 -18.56 -11.29 11.30
C GLU A 187 -18.66 -12.23 12.51
N GLY A 188 -17.86 -12.04 13.54
CA GLY A 188 -17.85 -12.89 14.74
C GLY A 188 -17.25 -14.30 14.53
N ARG A 189 -16.52 -14.51 13.41
CA ARG A 189 -15.79 -15.77 13.17
C ARG A 189 -14.48 -15.86 13.94
N LEU A 190 -13.93 -14.70 14.30
CA LEU A 190 -12.75 -14.54 15.16
C LEU A 190 -13.08 -13.53 16.25
N SER A 191 -12.64 -13.77 17.48
CA SER A 191 -12.77 -12.80 18.56
C SER A 191 -11.61 -11.81 18.55
N ALA A 192 -11.86 -10.52 18.82
CA ALA A 192 -10.79 -9.55 19.03
C ALA A 192 -9.83 -10.00 20.15
N ALA A 193 -10.34 -10.66 21.19
CA ALA A 193 -9.54 -11.18 22.31
C ALA A 193 -8.57 -12.31 21.90
N ASP A 194 -8.78 -12.97 20.77
CA ASP A 194 -7.90 -14.04 20.28
C ASP A 194 -6.72 -13.49 19.48
N LEU A 195 -6.77 -12.23 19.02
CA LEU A 195 -5.74 -11.65 18.16
C LEU A 195 -4.33 -11.68 18.74
N PRO A 196 -4.10 -11.41 20.04
CA PRO A 196 -2.77 -11.58 20.63
C PRO A 196 -2.21 -12.99 20.44
N SER A 197 -3.07 -14.01 20.58
CA SER A 197 -2.67 -15.40 20.39
C SER A 197 -2.41 -15.74 18.92
N VAL A 198 -3.18 -15.14 17.98
CA VAL A 198 -2.96 -15.28 16.53
C VAL A 198 -1.60 -14.68 16.13
N ILE A 199 -1.30 -13.48 16.62
CA ILE A 199 -0.02 -12.79 16.36
C ILE A 199 1.14 -13.61 16.92
N ALA A 200 1.10 -13.96 18.21
CA ALA A 200 2.16 -14.71 18.88
C ALA A 200 2.33 -16.14 18.32
N GLY A 201 1.26 -16.75 17.84
CA GLY A 201 1.30 -18.10 17.30
C GLY A 201 1.99 -18.24 15.95
N GLY A 202 2.12 -17.15 15.19
CA GLY A 202 2.83 -17.08 13.92
C GLY A 202 2.30 -17.97 12.79
N LYS A 203 1.10 -18.54 12.95
CA LYS A 203 0.48 -19.47 11.98
C LYS A 203 -0.42 -18.70 11.03
N ARG A 204 -0.12 -18.77 9.71
CA ARG A 204 -0.91 -18.09 8.67
C ARG A 204 -2.38 -18.50 8.67
N GLU A 205 -2.66 -19.75 8.97
CA GLU A 205 -4.01 -20.35 9.00
C GLU A 205 -4.88 -19.79 10.13
N SER A 206 -4.27 -19.24 11.17
CA SER A 206 -4.95 -18.62 12.30
C SER A 206 -5.40 -17.19 12.02
N ALA A 207 -4.78 -16.53 11.05
CA ALA A 207 -5.21 -15.21 10.57
C ALA A 207 -6.29 -15.34 9.50
N GLY A 208 -7.03 -14.25 9.27
CA GLY A 208 -8.09 -14.20 8.28
C GLY A 208 -7.58 -14.34 6.83
N ARG A 209 -8.52 -14.46 5.91
CA ARG A 209 -8.24 -14.53 4.46
C ARG A 209 -7.51 -13.28 3.98
N THR A 210 -6.78 -13.40 2.87
CA THR A 210 -6.20 -12.22 2.20
C THR A 210 -7.32 -11.46 1.48
N ALA A 211 -7.56 -10.21 1.88
CA ALA A 211 -8.53 -9.34 1.22
C ALA A 211 -8.10 -9.05 -0.23
N PRO A 212 -9.04 -8.82 -1.16
CA PRO A 212 -8.75 -8.50 -2.56
C PRO A 212 -7.85 -7.27 -2.74
N PRO A 213 -7.08 -7.15 -3.84
CA PRO A 213 -6.12 -6.06 -4.01
C PRO A 213 -6.76 -4.71 -4.35
N GLU A 214 -7.90 -4.69 -5.00
CA GLU A 214 -8.57 -3.49 -5.53
C GLU A 214 -8.98 -2.47 -4.47
N GLY A 215 -9.09 -2.88 -3.21
CA GLY A 215 -9.33 -1.98 -2.09
C GLY A 215 -8.07 -1.35 -1.51
N LEU A 216 -6.87 -1.85 -1.85
CA LEU A 216 -5.63 -1.44 -1.22
C LEU A 216 -4.95 -0.29 -1.97
N TYR A 217 -4.55 0.74 -1.23
CA TYR A 217 -3.82 1.91 -1.70
C TYR A 217 -2.57 2.13 -0.86
N LEU A 218 -1.40 2.27 -1.49
CA LEU A 218 -0.29 2.96 -0.84
C LEU A 218 -0.69 4.43 -0.69
N HIS A 219 -1.01 4.84 0.54
CA HIS A 219 -1.59 6.16 0.82
C HIS A 219 -0.53 7.23 1.01
N ARG A 220 0.51 6.93 1.81
CA ARG A 220 1.62 7.85 2.07
C ARG A 220 2.94 7.11 2.20
N VAL A 221 4.02 7.82 1.84
CA VAL A 221 5.41 7.38 2.03
C VAL A 221 6.12 8.40 2.92
N PHE A 222 6.63 7.95 4.07
CA PHE A 222 7.36 8.81 4.99
C PHE A 222 8.85 8.74 4.69
N LEU A 223 9.44 9.88 4.31
CA LEU A 223 10.86 10.01 4.00
C LEU A 223 11.58 10.68 5.17
N ARG A 224 12.80 10.22 5.47
CA ARG A 224 13.71 10.93 6.35
C ARG A 224 14.08 12.26 5.68
N ARG A 225 13.91 13.35 6.42
CA ARG A 225 14.38 14.69 6.02
C ARG A 225 15.88 14.82 6.24
#